data_4c76ff126f51e53b480c368af1775f28
#
_entry.id   4c76ff126f51e53b480c368af1775f28
#
_cell.length_a   1.000
_cell.length_b   1.000
_cell.length_c   1.000
_cell.angle_alpha   90.00
_cell.angle_beta   90.00
_cell.angle_gamma   90.00
#
_symmetry.space_group_name_H-M   'P 1'
#
loop_
_entity.id
_entity.type
_entity.pdbx_description
1 polymer ?
#
loop_
_entity_poly.entity_id
_entity_poly.type
_entity_poly.pdbx_seq_one_letter_code
_entity_poly.pdbx_strand_id
1 'polypeptide(L)'
;MKKLYLKNNIPVILKENKETPRIALCFYLKITKPEEKAGEYSLISRLLSQGTKNRSAEELAAEMDENAIECFSEMKQDYIRIKAICLNEDIEKCIELMADMVQNSTLADTEKEKFKLKGEIQAELDSPKSRAVDAYYRNIYANHVY
;
A
#
# COMPACT_ATOMS: atom_id res chain seq x y z
N MET A 1 19.96 -1.09 13.84
CA MET A 1 18.69 -0.41 13.56
C MET A 1 18.80 1.01 14.10
N LYS A 2 18.54 2.02 13.28
CA LYS A 2 18.63 3.45 13.66
C LYS A 2 17.24 4.08 13.46
N LYS A 3 16.84 4.98 14.38
CA LYS A 3 15.62 5.78 14.24
C LYS A 3 16.04 7.23 14.00
N LEU A 4 15.51 7.83 12.96
CA LEU A 4 15.75 9.21 12.54
C LEU A 4 14.41 9.93 12.39
N TYR A 5 14.45 11.26 12.30
CA TYR A 5 13.28 12.07 11.98
C TYR A 5 13.64 13.00 10.82
N LEU A 6 12.76 13.08 9.84
CA LEU A 6 12.87 14.06 8.76
C LEU A 6 12.54 15.46 9.28
N LYS A 7 12.82 16.50 8.47
CA LYS A 7 12.54 17.91 8.83
C LYS A 7 11.06 18.17 9.14
N ASN A 8 10.15 17.37 8.58
CA ASN A 8 8.71 17.41 8.79
C ASN A 8 8.22 16.46 9.90
N ASN A 9 9.13 16.01 10.78
CA ASN A 9 8.88 15.10 11.90
C ASN A 9 8.40 13.68 11.52
N ILE A 10 8.50 13.27 10.26
CA ILE A 10 8.21 11.89 9.86
C ILE A 10 9.32 10.98 10.42
N PRO A 11 8.96 9.96 11.24
CA PRO A 11 9.94 9.00 11.75
C PRO A 11 10.39 8.06 10.64
N VAL A 12 11.69 7.84 10.55
CA VAL A 12 12.32 6.88 9.64
C VAL A 12 13.09 5.86 10.45
N ILE A 13 12.85 4.59 10.17
CA ILE A 13 13.56 3.47 10.77
C ILE A 13 14.45 2.85 9.72
N LEU A 14 15.76 2.83 9.96
CA LEU A 14 16.74 2.25 9.08
C LEU A 14 17.32 0.96 9.69
N LYS A 15 17.31 -0.10 8.88
CA LYS A 15 18.03 -1.34 9.17
C LYS A 15 18.99 -1.61 8.02
N GLU A 16 20.27 -1.50 8.29
CA GLU A 16 21.31 -1.80 7.30
C GLU A 16 21.41 -3.31 7.09
N ASN A 17 21.47 -3.71 5.80
CA ASN A 17 21.84 -5.05 5.37
C ASN A 17 22.88 -4.89 4.25
N LYS A 18 24.03 -5.55 4.40
CA LYS A 18 25.14 -5.50 3.43
C LYS A 18 25.26 -6.76 2.57
N GLU A 19 24.36 -7.71 2.76
CA GLU A 19 24.43 -9.01 2.07
C GLU A 19 23.90 -8.92 0.63
N THR A 20 23.04 -7.95 0.34
CA THR A 20 22.44 -7.79 -0.98
C THR A 20 22.43 -6.32 -1.40
N PRO A 21 22.56 -5.99 -2.70
CA PRO A 21 22.48 -4.62 -3.21
C PRO A 21 21.03 -4.14 -3.34
N ARG A 22 20.11 -4.69 -2.56
CA ARG A 22 18.68 -4.35 -2.61
C ARG A 22 18.25 -3.54 -1.40
N ILE A 23 17.34 -2.62 -1.64
CA ILE A 23 16.67 -1.85 -0.60
C ILE A 23 15.19 -2.20 -0.60
N ALA A 24 14.65 -2.46 0.57
CA ALA A 24 13.20 -2.51 0.79
C ALA A 24 12.76 -1.24 1.51
N LEU A 25 11.91 -0.47 0.87
CA LEU A 25 11.34 0.78 1.38
C LEU A 25 9.86 0.56 1.70
N CYS A 26 9.41 1.04 2.85
CA CYS A 26 8.00 0.97 3.25
C CYS A 26 7.51 2.33 3.72
N PHE A 27 6.41 2.80 3.14
CA PHE A 27 5.64 3.92 3.67
C PHE A 27 4.43 3.37 4.42
N TYR A 28 4.17 3.92 5.60
CA TYR A 28 3.02 3.57 6.43
C TYR A 28 2.13 4.80 6.58
N LEU A 29 0.99 4.78 5.95
CA LEU A 29 -0.01 5.83 6.00
C LEU A 29 -1.03 5.46 7.09
N LYS A 30 -0.90 6.07 8.26
CA LYS A 30 -1.78 5.78 9.39
C LYS A 30 -3.21 6.21 9.09
N ILE A 31 -4.15 5.32 9.34
CA ILE A 31 -5.57 5.62 9.30
C ILE A 31 -5.97 6.27 10.62
N THR A 32 -6.54 7.46 10.55
CA THR A 32 -6.92 8.26 11.73
C THR A 32 -8.42 8.39 11.90
N LYS A 33 -9.20 7.95 10.91
CA LYS A 33 -10.66 7.99 10.91
C LYS A 33 -11.21 6.62 10.57
N PRO A 34 -12.35 6.22 11.13
CA PRO A 34 -13.02 5.00 10.68
C PRO A 34 -13.46 5.14 9.22
N GLU A 35 -13.64 4.01 8.54
CA GLU A 35 -14.22 3.98 7.20
C GLU A 35 -15.68 4.49 7.25
N GLU A 36 -16.05 5.32 6.30
CA GLU A 36 -17.46 5.72 6.09
C GLU A 36 -18.22 4.61 5.35
N LYS A 37 -17.51 3.92 4.47
CA LYS A 37 -18.04 2.77 3.70
C LYS A 37 -17.04 1.63 3.77
N ALA A 38 -17.53 0.42 4.04
CA ALA A 38 -16.71 -0.77 4.10
C ALA A 38 -15.86 -0.95 2.82
N GLY A 39 -14.54 -1.14 3.00
CA GLY A 39 -13.58 -1.30 1.92
C GLY A 39 -13.07 0.01 1.29
N GLU A 40 -13.41 1.17 1.86
CA GLU A 40 -12.97 2.48 1.35
C GLU A 40 -11.43 2.57 1.30
N TYR A 41 -10.74 2.25 2.39
CA TYR A 41 -9.27 2.28 2.43
C TYR A 41 -8.61 1.19 1.59
N SER A 42 -9.28 0.04 1.45
CA SER A 42 -8.84 -1.01 0.53
C SER A 42 -8.89 -0.51 -0.92
N LEU A 43 -9.94 0.20 -1.29
CA LEU A 43 -10.08 0.82 -2.60
C LEU A 43 -9.02 1.92 -2.80
N ILE A 44 -8.85 2.82 -1.82
CA ILE A 44 -7.83 3.88 -1.87
C ILE A 44 -6.45 3.28 -2.08
N SER A 45 -6.08 2.23 -1.33
CA SER A 45 -4.77 1.60 -1.47
C SER A 45 -4.49 1.12 -2.90
N ARG A 46 -5.49 0.59 -3.60
CA ARG A 46 -5.37 0.15 -5.01
C ARG A 46 -5.23 1.31 -5.97
N LEU A 47 -5.96 2.39 -5.70
CA LEU A 47 -6.00 3.56 -6.57
C LEU A 47 -4.71 4.38 -6.54
N LEU A 48 -3.86 4.23 -5.52
CA LEU A 48 -2.58 4.95 -5.43
C LEU A 48 -1.66 4.70 -6.63
N SER A 49 -1.74 3.54 -7.26
CA SER A 49 -0.94 3.16 -8.44
C SER A 49 -1.65 3.40 -9.78
N GLN A 50 -2.88 3.92 -9.77
CA GLN A 50 -3.67 4.14 -10.99
C GLN A 50 -3.43 5.52 -11.63
N GLY A 51 -2.25 6.07 -11.42
CA GLY A 51 -1.82 7.35 -11.96
C GLY A 51 -1.79 8.48 -10.94
N THR A 52 -1.01 9.47 -11.28
CA THR A 52 -0.80 10.69 -10.50
C THR A 52 -1.11 11.92 -11.36
N LYS A 53 -0.99 13.10 -10.79
CA LYS A 53 -1.08 14.36 -11.57
C LYS A 53 0.08 14.53 -12.57
N ASN A 54 1.17 13.80 -12.34
CA ASN A 54 2.40 13.93 -13.11
C ASN A 54 2.59 12.79 -14.10
N ARG A 55 1.91 11.63 -13.88
CA ARG A 55 2.11 10.39 -14.64
C ARG A 55 0.79 9.64 -14.80
N SER A 56 0.53 9.11 -15.98
CA SER A 56 -0.52 8.09 -16.16
C SER A 56 -0.16 6.78 -15.43
N ALA A 57 -1.10 5.87 -15.33
CA ALA A 57 -0.83 4.54 -14.74
C ALA A 57 0.22 3.78 -15.55
N GLU A 58 0.16 3.87 -16.88
CA GLU A 58 1.10 3.24 -17.80
C GLU A 58 2.51 3.83 -17.69
N GLU A 59 2.63 5.16 -17.60
CA GLU A 59 3.92 5.84 -17.41
C GLU A 59 4.53 5.49 -16.06
N LEU A 60 3.72 5.47 -15.01
CA LEU A 60 4.17 5.09 -13.67
C LEU A 60 4.69 3.63 -13.65
N ALA A 61 3.97 2.71 -14.29
CA ALA A 61 4.39 1.32 -14.40
C ALA A 61 5.67 1.17 -15.24
N ALA A 62 5.75 1.87 -16.39
CA ALA A 62 6.93 1.85 -17.24
C ALA A 62 8.18 2.38 -16.52
N GLU A 63 8.08 3.51 -15.79
CA GLU A 63 9.21 4.03 -15.02
C GLU A 63 9.65 3.07 -13.90
N MET A 64 8.70 2.35 -13.27
CA MET A 64 9.02 1.33 -12.28
C MET A 64 9.75 0.14 -12.90
N ASP A 65 9.26 -0.34 -14.05
CA ASP A 65 9.85 -1.48 -14.76
C ASP A 65 11.26 -1.15 -15.28
N GLU A 66 11.46 0.03 -15.86
CA GLU A 66 12.75 0.51 -16.35
C GLU A 66 13.83 0.58 -15.25
N ASN A 67 13.42 0.86 -14.02
CA ASN A 67 14.33 0.97 -12.85
C ASN A 67 14.25 -0.27 -11.95
N ALA A 68 13.69 -1.38 -12.42
CA ALA A 68 13.53 -2.63 -11.67
C ALA A 68 12.94 -2.42 -10.26
N ILE A 69 11.97 -1.52 -10.14
CA ILE A 69 11.26 -1.18 -8.90
C ILE A 69 9.99 -2.03 -8.81
N GLU A 70 9.97 -2.97 -7.87
CA GLU A 70 8.74 -3.67 -7.49
C GLU A 70 7.99 -2.84 -6.45
N CYS A 71 6.79 -2.39 -6.76
CA CYS A 71 5.99 -1.58 -5.83
C CYS A 71 4.57 -2.11 -5.71
N PHE A 72 4.07 -2.23 -4.49
CA PHE A 72 2.70 -2.60 -4.20
C PHE A 72 2.17 -1.91 -2.95
N SER A 73 0.88 -1.68 -2.97
CA SER A 73 0.13 -1.04 -1.90
C SER A 73 -0.94 -2.00 -1.38
N GLU A 74 -1.12 -2.03 -0.07
CA GLU A 74 -2.11 -2.87 0.59
C GLU A 74 -2.70 -2.18 1.82
N MET A 75 -3.98 -2.40 2.05
CA MET A 75 -4.65 -2.02 3.29
C MET A 75 -4.32 -3.04 4.39
N LYS A 76 -3.97 -2.55 5.56
CA LYS A 76 -3.89 -3.28 6.83
C LYS A 76 -4.90 -2.69 7.81
N GLN A 77 -5.05 -3.29 8.98
CA GLN A 77 -6.08 -2.86 9.95
C GLN A 77 -6.04 -1.36 10.27
N ASP A 78 -4.86 -0.80 10.55
CA ASP A 78 -4.70 0.57 11.04
C ASP A 78 -3.93 1.49 10.08
N TYR A 79 -3.48 0.98 8.93
CA TYR A 79 -2.67 1.73 7.98
C TYR A 79 -2.73 1.17 6.57
N ILE A 80 -2.46 2.03 5.59
CA ILE A 80 -2.11 1.60 4.24
C ILE A 80 -0.58 1.49 4.19
N ARG A 81 -0.08 0.35 3.72
CA ARG A 81 1.34 0.12 3.49
C ARG A 81 1.64 0.17 2.02
N ILE A 82 2.58 1.03 1.63
CA ILE A 82 3.19 1.00 0.31
C ILE A 82 4.59 0.46 0.49
N LYS A 83 4.88 -0.65 -0.17
CA LYS A 83 6.19 -1.29 -0.12
C LYS A 83 6.80 -1.27 -1.49
N ALA A 84 8.08 -0.87 -1.58
CA ALA A 84 8.86 -1.00 -2.79
C ALA A 84 10.17 -1.73 -2.51
N ILE A 85 10.66 -2.43 -3.53
CA ILE A 85 11.97 -3.09 -3.54
C ILE A 85 12.67 -2.59 -4.81
N CYS A 86 13.90 -2.09 -4.65
CA CYS A 86 14.73 -1.62 -5.76
C CYS A 86 16.21 -1.94 -5.50
N LEU A 87 17.05 -1.68 -6.48
CA LEU A 87 18.50 -1.65 -6.29
C LEU A 87 18.89 -0.39 -5.50
N ASN A 88 20.05 -0.43 -4.85
CA ASN A 88 20.53 0.70 -4.06
C ASN A 88 20.83 1.95 -4.91
N GLU A 89 21.17 1.80 -6.17
CA GLU A 89 21.39 2.89 -7.13
C GLU A 89 20.10 3.61 -7.51
N ASP A 90 18.94 2.92 -7.47
CA ASP A 90 17.64 3.44 -7.88
C ASP A 90 16.79 3.98 -6.71
N ILE A 91 17.37 4.09 -5.51
CA ILE A 91 16.62 4.49 -4.30
C ILE A 91 15.98 5.86 -4.42
N GLU A 92 16.66 6.84 -5.04
CA GLU A 92 16.14 8.19 -5.20
C GLU A 92 14.91 8.18 -6.11
N LYS A 93 14.99 7.45 -7.23
CA LYS A 93 13.87 7.26 -8.15
C LYS A 93 12.70 6.53 -7.48
N CYS A 94 12.98 5.49 -6.72
CA CYS A 94 11.99 4.75 -5.95
C CYS A 94 11.24 5.66 -4.96
N ILE A 95 11.97 6.50 -4.22
CA ILE A 95 11.37 7.46 -3.27
C ILE A 95 10.51 8.49 -4.01
N GLU A 96 10.99 9.02 -5.14
CA GLU A 96 10.26 9.97 -5.97
C GLU A 96 8.91 9.40 -6.41
N LEU A 97 8.91 8.20 -7.00
CA LEU A 97 7.69 7.54 -7.49
C LEU A 97 6.71 7.24 -6.36
N MET A 98 7.19 6.68 -5.25
CA MET A 98 6.34 6.42 -4.08
C MET A 98 5.76 7.71 -3.47
N ALA A 99 6.54 8.77 -3.40
CA ALA A 99 6.07 10.06 -2.91
C ALA A 99 5.03 10.67 -3.85
N ASP A 100 5.22 10.56 -5.16
CA ASP A 100 4.26 11.01 -6.17
C ASP A 100 2.93 10.26 -6.05
N MET A 101 2.96 8.93 -5.88
CA MET A 101 1.77 8.11 -5.64
C MET A 101 0.99 8.58 -4.40
N VAL A 102 1.67 8.96 -3.33
CA VAL A 102 1.01 9.37 -2.08
C VAL A 102 0.48 10.80 -2.17
N GLN A 103 1.25 11.72 -2.75
CA GLN A 103 0.95 13.15 -2.71
C GLN A 103 0.07 13.62 -3.86
N ASN A 104 0.16 12.95 -5.00
CA ASN A 104 -0.40 13.42 -6.27
C ASN A 104 -1.34 12.39 -6.93
N SER A 105 -1.68 11.28 -6.27
CA SER A 105 -2.61 10.31 -6.84
C SER A 105 -3.90 11.00 -7.31
N THR A 106 -4.33 10.65 -8.51
CA THR A 106 -5.60 11.13 -9.07
C THR A 106 -6.78 10.27 -8.66
N LEU A 107 -6.52 9.12 -8.03
CA LEU A 107 -7.52 8.11 -7.72
C LEU A 107 -8.36 7.73 -8.94
N ALA A 108 -7.72 7.68 -10.11
CA ALA A 108 -8.36 7.35 -11.38
C ALA A 108 -8.90 5.89 -11.37
N ASP A 109 -9.69 5.55 -12.37
CA ASP A 109 -10.24 4.20 -12.55
C ASP A 109 -11.02 3.63 -11.35
N THR A 110 -11.60 4.50 -10.52
CA THR A 110 -12.31 4.12 -9.29
C THR A 110 -13.38 3.04 -9.54
N GLU A 111 -14.20 3.15 -10.57
CA GLU A 111 -15.27 2.17 -10.83
C GLU A 111 -14.71 0.81 -11.27
N LYS A 112 -13.64 0.80 -12.04
CA LYS A 112 -12.94 -0.42 -12.47
C LYS A 112 -12.34 -1.16 -11.27
N GLU A 113 -11.61 -0.45 -10.41
CA GLU A 113 -11.00 -1.05 -9.22
C GLU A 113 -12.04 -1.47 -8.18
N LYS A 114 -13.11 -0.72 -8.03
CA LYS A 114 -14.24 -1.09 -7.19
C LYS A 114 -14.94 -2.38 -7.68
N PHE A 115 -15.07 -2.54 -8.99
CA PHE A 115 -15.63 -3.78 -9.57
C PHE A 115 -14.74 -4.98 -9.25
N LYS A 116 -13.42 -4.85 -9.44
CA LYS A 116 -12.44 -5.89 -9.09
C LYS A 116 -12.49 -6.23 -7.61
N LEU A 117 -12.46 -5.21 -6.73
CA LEU A 117 -12.49 -5.38 -5.28
C LEU A 117 -13.78 -6.12 -4.84
N LYS A 118 -14.94 -5.77 -5.41
CA LYS A 118 -16.18 -6.49 -5.12
C LYS A 118 -16.10 -7.97 -5.51
N GLY A 119 -15.52 -8.28 -6.66
CA GLY A 119 -15.33 -9.67 -7.10
C GLY A 119 -14.43 -10.46 -6.15
N GLU A 120 -13.36 -9.86 -5.68
CA GLU A 120 -12.44 -10.49 -4.72
C GLU A 120 -13.09 -10.71 -3.35
N ILE A 121 -13.81 -9.71 -2.83
CA ILE A 121 -14.58 -9.85 -1.58
C ILE A 121 -15.60 -10.98 -1.70
N GLN A 122 -16.31 -11.08 -2.83
CA GLN A 122 -17.25 -12.16 -3.05
C GLN A 122 -16.56 -13.52 -3.06
N ALA A 123 -15.45 -13.64 -3.77
CA ALA A 123 -14.67 -14.88 -3.80
C ALA A 123 -14.13 -15.26 -2.40
N GLU A 124 -13.76 -14.27 -1.59
CA GLU A 124 -13.32 -14.50 -0.23
C GLU A 124 -14.46 -14.97 0.68
N LEU A 125 -15.65 -14.38 0.56
CA LEU A 125 -16.86 -14.81 1.27
C LEU A 125 -17.30 -16.22 0.89
N ASP A 126 -17.07 -16.64 -0.34
CA ASP A 126 -17.40 -17.98 -0.82
C ASP A 126 -16.35 -19.03 -0.39
N SER A 127 -15.17 -18.59 0.09
CA SER A 127 -14.10 -19.48 0.54
C SER A 127 -14.38 -20.07 1.91
N PRO A 128 -14.46 -21.41 2.06
CA PRO A 128 -14.66 -22.04 3.37
C PRO A 128 -13.55 -21.69 4.39
N LYS A 129 -12.31 -21.55 3.91
CA LYS A 129 -11.16 -21.17 4.73
C LYS A 129 -11.32 -19.76 5.29
N SER A 130 -11.68 -18.80 4.45
CA SER A 130 -11.86 -17.40 4.86
C SER A 130 -13.03 -17.27 5.84
N ARG A 131 -14.13 -17.98 5.61
CA ARG A 131 -15.26 -18.04 6.54
C ARG A 131 -14.89 -18.61 7.92
N ALA A 132 -14.06 -19.64 7.97
CA ALA A 132 -13.60 -20.20 9.21
C ALA A 132 -12.71 -19.21 10.00
N VAL A 133 -11.81 -18.53 9.30
CA VAL A 133 -10.94 -17.47 9.87
C VAL A 133 -11.78 -16.29 10.38
N ASP A 134 -12.75 -15.83 9.61
CA ASP A 134 -13.67 -14.76 10.00
C ASP A 134 -14.48 -15.14 11.25
N ALA A 135 -15.04 -16.36 11.30
CA ALA A 135 -15.74 -16.85 12.47
C ALA A 135 -14.84 -16.93 13.73
N TYR A 136 -13.57 -17.31 13.54
CA TYR A 136 -12.57 -17.30 14.61
C TYR A 136 -12.33 -15.89 15.15
N TYR A 137 -12.08 -14.91 14.29
CA TYR A 137 -11.86 -13.53 14.69
C TYR A 137 -13.09 -12.91 15.36
N ARG A 138 -14.29 -13.13 14.84
CA ARG A 138 -15.53 -12.67 15.47
C ARG A 138 -15.74 -13.22 16.90
N ASN A 139 -15.30 -14.44 17.16
CA ASN A 139 -15.37 -15.02 18.52
C ASN A 139 -14.33 -14.42 19.47
N ILE A 140 -13.11 -14.20 19.01
CA ILE A 140 -12.04 -13.64 19.85
C ILE A 140 -12.24 -12.15 20.11
N TYR A 141 -12.67 -11.41 19.10
CA TYR A 141 -12.83 -9.96 19.14
C TYR A 141 -14.30 -9.51 19.23
N ALA A 142 -15.17 -10.34 19.84
CA ALA A 142 -16.64 -10.11 19.88
C ALA A 142 -17.05 -8.71 20.39
N ASN A 143 -16.19 -8.03 21.14
CA ASN A 143 -16.43 -6.69 21.67
C ASN A 143 -15.35 -5.68 21.25
N HIS A 144 -14.64 -5.94 20.17
CA HIS A 144 -13.57 -5.09 19.67
C HIS A 144 -13.85 -4.65 18.21
N VAL A 145 -13.21 -3.56 17.82
CA VAL A 145 -13.36 -2.98 16.48
C VAL A 145 -12.76 -3.88 15.37
N TYR A 146 -11.93 -4.86 15.76
CA TYR A 146 -11.32 -5.84 14.83
C TYR A 146 -12.20 -7.06 14.63
#